data_ca272935f80afcbebf57d887784815ab
#
_entry.id   ca272935f80afcbebf57d887784815ab
#
_cell.length_a   1.000
_cell.length_b   1.000
_cell.length_c   1.000
_cell.angle_alpha   90.00
_cell.angle_beta   90.00
_cell.angle_gamma   90.00
#
_symmetry.space_group_name_H-M   'P 1'
#
loop_
_entity.id
_entity.type
_entity.pdbx_description
1 polymer ?
#
loop_
_entity_poly.entity_id
_entity_poly.type
_entity_poly.pdbx_seq_one_letter_code
_entity_poly.pdbx_strand_id
1 'polypeptide(L)'
;MRKEDQNTEYKQSWREEYLKWICGFANAEGGRMLIGVADDKRDNEVVGVADWKTLLETIPNVMRDTMGMIAEVNHLKLKNKDVIEIVVPAYPVPISLRGVYYVRRGATNQRLSGPGLEAFLLRRRGLHWENLPCPRFKMKDVSAREIKRFKDLSIGKGRLDDSVRRESKEAFVTNLHLVAKDGLTYAAALLFSEKAEKWIPGAYVKVGMFGVDDADLMYHDDVHGSLLEQAEKTLDLIYFKYLKAKIWYENGEQRVEKFPFPKEGLRELIFNALVHKDYSSGIPIQISVYADRLYVANVGSLPETWTVETLMKKHVSRPANPTVAGCVYLTGKIETWGRGIEKVMLECRKHGCPQPHYTVNPGEPGDLMVCVRAAPNAIIEDAKAVERGDEAINEAINEAIRSAPGINKPKLVMLTGKSKATVERVLAKLVADGSIEHRGSKKTGGYYSR
;
A
#
# COMPACT_ATOMS: atom_id res chain seq x y z
N MET A 1 -24.66 -18.54 -20.61
CA MET A 1 -23.61 -17.55 -20.97
C MET A 1 -22.69 -17.36 -19.76
N ARG A 2 -21.46 -16.78 -19.95
CA ARG A 2 -20.57 -16.47 -18.81
C ARG A 2 -21.21 -15.36 -17.94
N LYS A 3 -20.88 -15.31 -16.66
CA LYS A 3 -21.28 -14.20 -15.77
C LYS A 3 -20.62 -12.89 -16.21
N GLU A 4 -21.20 -11.76 -15.77
CA GLU A 4 -20.55 -10.45 -15.91
C GLU A 4 -19.15 -10.48 -15.29
N ASP A 5 -18.21 -9.81 -15.95
CA ASP A 5 -16.80 -9.73 -15.54
C ASP A 5 -16.23 -8.32 -15.81
N GLN A 6 -14.91 -8.17 -15.72
CA GLN A 6 -14.20 -6.93 -15.98
C GLN A 6 -14.53 -6.34 -17.37
N ASN A 7 -14.77 -7.18 -18.36
CA ASN A 7 -14.87 -6.77 -19.77
C ASN A 7 -16.23 -7.07 -20.39
N THR A 8 -17.21 -7.55 -19.62
CA THR A 8 -18.53 -7.93 -20.16
C THR A 8 -19.66 -7.49 -19.24
N GLU A 9 -20.66 -6.84 -19.82
CA GLU A 9 -21.88 -6.39 -19.12
C GLU A 9 -23.11 -6.81 -19.92
N TYR A 10 -24.19 -7.22 -19.24
CA TYR A 10 -25.46 -7.64 -19.84
C TYR A 10 -26.58 -6.70 -19.43
N LYS A 11 -27.44 -6.34 -20.37
CA LYS A 11 -28.65 -5.54 -20.10
C LYS A 11 -29.82 -6.05 -20.91
N GLN A 12 -30.97 -6.17 -20.25
CA GLN A 12 -32.19 -6.67 -20.89
C GLN A 12 -32.72 -5.71 -21.97
N SER A 13 -32.62 -4.41 -21.77
CA SER A 13 -33.07 -3.37 -22.69
C SER A 13 -32.09 -2.20 -22.65
N TRP A 14 -32.13 -1.31 -23.65
CA TRP A 14 -31.31 -0.11 -23.65
C TRP A 14 -31.91 0.97 -22.74
N ARG A 15 -31.03 1.63 -21.96
CA ARG A 15 -31.33 2.84 -21.21
C ARG A 15 -30.10 3.77 -21.25
N GLU A 16 -30.34 5.07 -21.39
CA GLU A 16 -29.24 6.04 -21.45
C GLU A 16 -28.36 6.03 -20.19
N GLU A 17 -28.92 5.67 -19.04
CA GLU A 17 -28.14 5.51 -17.80
C GLU A 17 -26.98 4.49 -17.90
N TYR A 18 -27.04 3.60 -18.90
CA TYR A 18 -25.99 2.61 -19.12
C TYR A 18 -24.74 3.18 -19.77
N LEU A 19 -24.76 4.41 -20.26
CA LEU A 19 -23.60 5.15 -20.71
C LEU A 19 -22.50 5.22 -19.64
N LYS A 20 -22.87 5.17 -18.36
CA LYS A 20 -21.88 5.11 -17.27
C LYS A 20 -20.99 3.86 -17.31
N TRP A 21 -21.52 2.70 -17.74
CA TRP A 21 -20.72 1.47 -17.92
C TRP A 21 -19.83 1.57 -19.15
N ILE A 22 -20.33 2.14 -20.23
CA ILE A 22 -19.57 2.41 -21.47
C ILE A 22 -18.40 3.35 -21.14
N CYS A 23 -18.65 4.42 -20.40
CA CYS A 23 -17.60 5.31 -19.88
C CYS A 23 -16.61 4.55 -19.02
N GLY A 24 -17.08 3.66 -18.14
CA GLY A 24 -16.24 2.83 -17.30
C GLY A 24 -15.33 1.88 -18.09
N PHE A 25 -15.82 1.25 -19.15
CA PHE A 25 -15.03 0.42 -20.07
C PHE A 25 -13.97 1.25 -20.80
N ALA A 26 -14.36 2.40 -21.36
CA ALA A 26 -13.43 3.30 -22.06
C ALA A 26 -12.26 3.75 -21.16
N ASN A 27 -12.52 3.96 -19.88
CA ASN A 27 -11.53 4.37 -18.88
C ASN A 27 -10.79 3.20 -18.21
N ALA A 28 -11.14 1.96 -18.52
CA ALA A 28 -10.44 0.75 -18.06
C ALA A 28 -9.70 0.07 -19.22
N GLU A 29 -9.84 -1.22 -19.36
CA GLU A 29 -9.19 -2.06 -20.39
C GLU A 29 -10.08 -2.26 -21.65
N GLY A 30 -11.15 -1.49 -21.76
CA GLY A 30 -12.20 -1.73 -22.75
C GLY A 30 -13.16 -2.81 -22.28
N GLY A 31 -14.10 -3.16 -23.16
CA GLY A 31 -15.08 -4.21 -22.87
C GLY A 31 -16.24 -4.20 -23.86
N ARG A 32 -17.24 -5.01 -23.55
CA ARG A 32 -18.45 -5.12 -24.37
C ARG A 32 -19.71 -5.12 -23.52
N MET A 33 -20.76 -4.52 -24.03
CA MET A 33 -22.09 -4.57 -23.45
C MET A 33 -23.04 -5.24 -24.42
N LEU A 34 -23.83 -6.17 -23.94
CA LEU A 34 -24.86 -6.87 -24.73
C LEU A 34 -26.24 -6.41 -24.24
N ILE A 35 -27.01 -5.82 -25.15
CA ILE A 35 -28.39 -5.40 -24.94
C ILE A 35 -29.34 -6.44 -25.52
N GLY A 36 -30.33 -6.90 -24.78
CA GLY A 36 -31.22 -8.00 -25.11
C GLY A 36 -30.83 -9.30 -24.38
N VAL A 37 -30.00 -9.19 -23.35
CA VAL A 37 -29.61 -10.30 -22.48
C VAL A 37 -29.97 -9.93 -21.05
N ALA A 38 -30.79 -10.74 -20.37
CA ALA A 38 -31.11 -10.53 -18.95
C ALA A 38 -29.93 -11.04 -18.10
N ASP A 39 -29.50 -10.21 -17.13
CA ASP A 39 -28.57 -10.63 -16.09
C ASP A 39 -29.32 -11.41 -15.01
N ASP A 40 -29.33 -12.73 -15.13
CA ASP A 40 -29.88 -13.62 -14.11
C ASP A 40 -28.72 -14.30 -13.35
N LYS A 41 -28.84 -14.37 -12.04
CA LYS A 41 -27.84 -15.01 -11.15
C LYS A 41 -27.57 -16.49 -11.48
N ARG A 42 -28.47 -17.14 -12.21
CA ARG A 42 -28.37 -18.57 -12.54
C ARG A 42 -28.00 -18.84 -13.98
N ASP A 43 -28.60 -18.16 -14.95
CA ASP A 43 -28.30 -18.29 -16.39
C ASP A 43 -28.75 -17.02 -17.11
N ASN A 44 -27.82 -16.39 -17.84
CA ASN A 44 -28.10 -15.16 -18.60
C ASN A 44 -29.01 -15.51 -19.77
N GLU A 45 -30.30 -15.18 -19.65
CA GLU A 45 -31.30 -15.45 -20.66
C GLU A 45 -31.23 -14.42 -21.79
N VAL A 46 -31.22 -14.90 -23.03
CA VAL A 46 -31.34 -14.01 -24.21
C VAL A 46 -32.82 -13.69 -24.39
N VAL A 47 -33.19 -12.42 -24.14
CA VAL A 47 -34.58 -11.94 -24.27
C VAL A 47 -34.83 -11.29 -25.64
N GLY A 48 -33.77 -10.70 -26.25
CA GLY A 48 -33.82 -9.99 -27.51
C GLY A 48 -34.31 -8.55 -27.39
N VAL A 49 -34.16 -7.78 -28.47
CA VAL A 49 -34.55 -6.36 -28.58
C VAL A 49 -35.35 -6.16 -29.84
N ALA A 50 -36.59 -5.65 -29.73
CA ALA A 50 -37.49 -5.47 -30.88
C ALA A 50 -37.08 -4.27 -31.76
N ASP A 51 -36.58 -3.20 -31.15
CA ASP A 51 -36.22 -1.94 -31.81
C ASP A 51 -34.74 -1.84 -32.18
N TRP A 52 -34.09 -2.98 -32.41
CA TRP A 52 -32.63 -3.05 -32.65
C TRP A 52 -32.13 -2.13 -33.79
N LYS A 53 -32.94 -1.90 -34.85
CA LYS A 53 -32.58 -1.01 -35.97
C LYS A 53 -32.40 0.44 -35.48
N THR A 54 -33.35 0.93 -34.71
CA THR A 54 -33.32 2.29 -34.11
C THR A 54 -32.12 2.40 -33.14
N LEU A 55 -31.84 1.38 -32.38
CA LEU A 55 -30.71 1.39 -31.42
C LEU A 55 -29.36 1.42 -32.14
N LEU A 56 -29.19 0.74 -33.28
CA LEU A 56 -27.97 0.83 -34.09
C LEU A 56 -27.66 2.25 -34.56
N GLU A 57 -28.69 3.06 -34.82
CA GLU A 57 -28.51 4.45 -35.23
C GLU A 57 -28.36 5.42 -34.06
N THR A 58 -29.11 5.19 -32.98
CA THR A 58 -29.19 6.16 -31.87
C THR A 58 -28.04 6.01 -30.87
N ILE A 59 -27.60 4.80 -30.55
CA ILE A 59 -26.54 4.55 -29.54
C ILE A 59 -25.22 5.24 -29.93
N PRO A 60 -24.69 5.10 -31.14
CA PRO A 60 -23.44 5.77 -31.54
C PRO A 60 -23.54 7.31 -31.43
N ASN A 61 -24.69 7.88 -31.82
CA ASN A 61 -24.91 9.34 -31.76
C ASN A 61 -24.92 9.82 -30.30
N VAL A 62 -25.64 9.14 -29.43
CA VAL A 62 -25.70 9.48 -28.00
C VAL A 62 -24.31 9.36 -27.34
N MET A 63 -23.51 8.33 -27.66
CA MET A 63 -22.14 8.20 -27.14
C MET A 63 -21.26 9.35 -27.60
N ARG A 64 -21.32 9.71 -28.90
CA ARG A 64 -20.56 10.85 -29.43
C ARG A 64 -20.95 12.15 -28.75
N ASP A 65 -22.24 12.42 -28.62
CA ASP A 65 -22.76 13.70 -28.14
C ASP A 65 -22.58 13.89 -26.63
N THR A 66 -22.57 12.79 -25.85
CA THR A 66 -22.46 12.85 -24.39
C THR A 66 -21.06 12.63 -23.84
N MET A 67 -20.21 11.90 -24.58
CA MET A 67 -18.87 11.48 -24.12
C MET A 67 -17.75 11.84 -25.11
N GLY A 68 -18.09 12.28 -26.33
CA GLY A 68 -17.11 12.59 -27.37
C GLY A 68 -16.32 11.35 -27.85
N MET A 69 -16.89 10.15 -27.69
CA MET A 69 -16.24 8.90 -28.05
C MET A 69 -17.02 8.13 -29.11
N ILE A 70 -16.32 7.24 -29.80
CA ILE A 70 -16.89 6.32 -30.79
C ILE A 70 -16.65 4.89 -30.30
N ALA A 71 -17.69 4.07 -30.33
CA ALA A 71 -17.59 2.63 -30.09
C ALA A 71 -18.28 1.87 -31.23
N GLU A 72 -17.91 0.62 -31.41
CA GLU A 72 -18.56 -0.23 -32.40
C GLU A 72 -19.90 -0.71 -31.84
N VAL A 73 -20.97 -0.55 -32.63
CA VAL A 73 -22.31 -1.05 -32.29
C VAL A 73 -22.74 -2.04 -33.35
N ASN A 74 -22.86 -3.31 -32.94
CA ASN A 74 -23.12 -4.42 -33.82
C ASN A 74 -24.51 -5.04 -33.55
N HIS A 75 -25.17 -5.48 -34.60
CA HIS A 75 -26.33 -6.36 -34.50
C HIS A 75 -25.91 -7.82 -34.54
N LEU A 76 -26.33 -8.57 -33.54
CA LEU A 76 -26.07 -10.02 -33.45
C LEU A 76 -27.39 -10.81 -33.34
N LYS A 77 -27.38 -12.03 -33.84
CA LYS A 77 -28.46 -13.00 -33.56
C LYS A 77 -27.96 -14.05 -32.58
N LEU A 78 -28.52 -14.07 -31.38
CA LEU A 78 -28.23 -15.04 -30.32
C LEU A 78 -29.52 -15.83 -30.00
N LYS A 79 -29.45 -17.16 -30.11
CA LYS A 79 -30.64 -18.04 -29.89
C LYS A 79 -31.86 -17.59 -30.71
N ASN A 80 -31.67 -17.17 -31.95
CA ASN A 80 -32.69 -16.63 -32.85
C ASN A 80 -33.35 -15.32 -32.41
N LYS A 81 -32.79 -14.60 -31.47
CA LYS A 81 -33.25 -13.27 -30.98
C LYS A 81 -32.23 -12.20 -31.37
N ASP A 82 -32.75 -11.03 -31.70
CA ASP A 82 -31.91 -9.88 -32.08
C ASP A 82 -31.30 -9.23 -30.81
N VAL A 83 -30.01 -9.02 -30.82
CA VAL A 83 -29.21 -8.48 -29.70
C VAL A 83 -28.29 -7.37 -30.23
N ILE A 84 -28.08 -6.31 -29.48
CA ILE A 84 -27.09 -5.30 -29.79
C ILE A 84 -25.86 -5.55 -28.95
N GLU A 85 -24.70 -5.56 -29.59
CA GLU A 85 -23.38 -5.56 -28.97
C GLU A 85 -22.72 -4.19 -29.12
N ILE A 86 -22.28 -3.61 -28.02
CA ILE A 86 -21.48 -2.38 -27.98
C ILE A 86 -20.07 -2.77 -27.59
N VAL A 87 -19.10 -2.63 -28.49
CA VAL A 87 -17.68 -2.92 -28.22
C VAL A 87 -16.95 -1.61 -27.96
N VAL A 88 -16.43 -1.48 -26.75
CA VAL A 88 -15.79 -0.25 -26.27
C VAL A 88 -14.27 -0.52 -26.16
N PRO A 89 -13.44 0.16 -26.96
CA PRO A 89 -11.99 0.05 -26.81
C PRO A 89 -11.52 0.78 -25.54
N ALA A 90 -10.36 0.40 -25.00
CA ALA A 90 -9.67 1.19 -24.01
C ALA A 90 -9.19 2.51 -24.63
N TYR A 91 -9.64 3.64 -24.11
CA TYR A 91 -9.22 4.95 -24.61
C TYR A 91 -7.93 5.40 -23.93
N PRO A 92 -6.96 5.96 -24.68
CA PRO A 92 -5.72 6.48 -24.09
C PRO A 92 -5.91 7.77 -23.29
N VAL A 93 -7.00 8.50 -23.56
CA VAL A 93 -7.37 9.75 -22.87
C VAL A 93 -8.54 9.53 -21.93
N PRO A 94 -8.67 10.34 -20.86
CA PRO A 94 -9.82 10.24 -19.96
C PRO A 94 -11.13 10.55 -20.67
N ILE A 95 -12.10 9.67 -20.55
CA ILE A 95 -13.47 9.87 -21.06
C ILE A 95 -14.40 10.24 -19.91
N SER A 96 -15.19 11.30 -20.08
CA SER A 96 -16.22 11.71 -19.11
C SER A 96 -17.61 11.58 -19.69
N LEU A 97 -18.56 11.14 -18.90
CA LEU A 97 -19.98 11.22 -19.20
C LEU A 97 -20.54 12.49 -18.56
N ARG A 98 -20.80 13.53 -19.36
CA ARG A 98 -21.30 14.83 -18.88
C ARG A 98 -20.45 15.41 -17.73
N GLY A 99 -19.11 15.32 -17.84
CA GLY A 99 -18.17 15.80 -16.83
C GLY A 99 -17.94 14.87 -15.65
N VAL A 100 -18.60 13.70 -15.58
CA VAL A 100 -18.40 12.69 -14.54
C VAL A 100 -17.57 11.53 -15.10
N TYR A 101 -16.52 11.14 -14.38
CA TYR A 101 -15.65 10.05 -14.77
C TYR A 101 -16.05 8.76 -14.06
N TYR A 102 -16.12 7.67 -14.81
CA TYR A 102 -16.38 6.33 -14.30
C TYR A 102 -15.26 5.40 -14.74
N VAL A 103 -14.92 4.43 -13.88
CA VAL A 103 -13.94 3.37 -14.16
C VAL A 103 -14.53 2.02 -13.80
N ARG A 104 -14.35 1.03 -14.66
CA ARG A 104 -14.73 -0.36 -14.38
C ARG A 104 -13.67 -1.03 -13.53
N ARG A 105 -14.08 -1.65 -12.40
CA ARG A 105 -13.23 -2.46 -11.53
C ARG A 105 -13.93 -3.79 -11.22
N GLY A 106 -13.43 -4.87 -11.80
CA GLY A 106 -14.14 -6.14 -11.79
C GLY A 106 -15.50 -6.03 -12.47
N ALA A 107 -16.57 -6.57 -11.88
CA ALA A 107 -17.94 -6.45 -12.37
C ALA A 107 -18.64 -5.14 -11.91
N THR A 108 -17.94 -4.22 -11.24
CA THR A 108 -18.53 -2.97 -10.73
C THR A 108 -18.07 -1.76 -11.53
N ASN A 109 -18.91 -0.73 -11.57
CA ASN A 109 -18.60 0.56 -12.17
C ASN A 109 -18.53 1.62 -11.10
N GLN A 110 -17.38 2.27 -10.94
CA GLN A 110 -17.11 3.23 -9.87
C GLN A 110 -17.03 4.66 -10.43
N ARG A 111 -17.71 5.59 -9.78
CA ARG A 111 -17.55 7.01 -10.05
C ARG A 111 -16.25 7.50 -9.41
N LEU A 112 -15.41 8.20 -10.19
CA LEU A 112 -14.22 8.83 -9.68
C LEU A 112 -14.53 10.24 -9.15
N SER A 113 -13.93 10.58 -8.00
CA SER A 113 -14.05 11.92 -7.38
C SER A 113 -12.83 12.19 -6.51
N GLY A 114 -12.61 13.48 -6.14
CA GLY A 114 -11.52 13.86 -5.24
C GLY A 114 -10.13 13.40 -5.70
N PRO A 115 -9.26 12.97 -4.76
CA PRO A 115 -7.89 12.56 -5.07
C PRO A 115 -7.79 11.41 -6.07
N GLY A 116 -8.74 10.46 -6.04
CA GLY A 116 -8.77 9.35 -6.99
C GLY A 116 -8.99 9.80 -8.44
N LEU A 117 -9.83 10.80 -8.65
CA LEU A 117 -10.03 11.42 -9.97
C LEU A 117 -8.77 12.14 -10.43
N GLU A 118 -8.14 12.93 -9.56
CA GLU A 118 -6.92 13.66 -9.90
C GLU A 118 -5.79 12.70 -10.30
N ALA A 119 -5.55 11.67 -9.51
CA ALA A 119 -4.55 10.63 -9.81
C ALA A 119 -4.85 9.90 -11.14
N PHE A 120 -6.12 9.62 -11.43
CA PHE A 120 -6.54 9.02 -12.71
C PHE A 120 -6.24 9.96 -13.89
N LEU A 121 -6.61 11.24 -13.80
CA LEU A 121 -6.39 12.21 -14.86
C LEU A 121 -4.90 12.43 -15.14
N LEU A 122 -4.08 12.51 -14.10
CA LEU A 122 -2.62 12.62 -14.23
C LEU A 122 -2.04 11.40 -14.95
N ARG A 123 -2.37 10.19 -14.50
CA ARG A 123 -1.90 8.94 -15.15
C ARG A 123 -2.26 8.86 -16.62
N ARG A 124 -3.50 9.19 -16.97
CA ARG A 124 -3.96 9.17 -18.37
C ARG A 124 -3.28 10.21 -19.25
N ARG A 125 -2.75 11.28 -18.66
CA ARG A 125 -1.91 12.28 -19.35
C ARG A 125 -0.43 11.94 -19.38
N GLY A 126 -0.04 10.77 -18.83
CA GLY A 126 1.36 10.38 -18.69
C GLY A 126 2.13 11.22 -17.65
N LEU A 127 1.41 11.88 -16.74
CA LEU A 127 1.98 12.68 -15.67
C LEU A 127 1.93 11.91 -14.35
N HIS A 128 2.97 12.09 -13.55
CA HIS A 128 3.03 11.60 -12.19
C HIS A 128 2.97 12.79 -11.22
N TRP A 129 2.36 12.58 -10.06
CA TRP A 129 2.21 13.63 -9.05
C TRP A 129 3.56 14.26 -8.68
N GLU A 130 4.60 13.46 -8.58
CA GLU A 130 5.96 13.91 -8.26
C GLU A 130 6.54 14.93 -9.25
N ASN A 131 6.04 14.94 -10.49
CA ASN A 131 6.50 15.83 -11.57
C ASN A 131 5.72 17.15 -11.63
N LEU A 132 4.68 17.29 -10.80
CA LEU A 132 3.98 18.56 -10.67
C LEU A 132 4.87 19.60 -9.97
N PRO A 133 4.72 20.89 -10.28
CA PRO A 133 5.46 21.94 -9.58
C PRO A 133 5.06 21.97 -8.11
N CYS A 134 6.05 22.07 -7.20
CA CYS A 134 5.85 22.32 -5.79
C CYS A 134 5.82 23.84 -5.54
N PRO A 135 4.66 24.49 -5.37
CA PRO A 135 4.52 25.94 -5.58
C PRO A 135 5.40 26.80 -4.67
N ARG A 136 5.67 26.34 -3.46
CA ARG A 136 6.44 27.08 -2.45
C ARG A 136 7.91 26.69 -2.37
N PHE A 137 8.31 25.57 -2.98
CA PHE A 137 9.68 25.10 -2.98
C PHE A 137 10.48 25.79 -4.09
N LYS A 138 11.55 26.48 -3.74
CA LYS A 138 12.37 27.28 -4.67
C LYS A 138 13.84 26.82 -4.63
N MET A 139 14.65 27.24 -5.59
CA MET A 139 16.07 26.86 -5.68
C MET A 139 16.88 27.19 -4.42
N LYS A 140 16.51 28.25 -3.70
CA LYS A 140 17.14 28.61 -2.41
C LYS A 140 16.89 27.56 -1.31
N ASP A 141 15.80 26.79 -1.42
CA ASP A 141 15.40 25.76 -0.46
C ASP A 141 16.02 24.39 -0.79
N VAL A 142 16.69 24.28 -1.96
CA VAL A 142 17.46 23.09 -2.36
C VAL A 142 18.75 23.05 -1.55
N SER A 143 18.93 21.98 -0.77
CA SER A 143 20.11 21.79 0.08
C SER A 143 21.35 21.45 -0.74
N ALA A 144 22.40 22.27 -0.58
CA ALA A 144 23.70 21.99 -1.18
C ALA A 144 24.33 20.70 -0.60
N ARG A 145 24.05 20.40 0.66
CA ARG A 145 24.52 19.17 1.32
C ARG A 145 23.91 17.92 0.66
N GLU A 146 22.60 17.93 0.40
CA GLU A 146 21.92 16.80 -0.22
C GLU A 146 22.31 16.63 -1.69
N ILE A 147 22.50 17.72 -2.43
CA ILE A 147 23.08 17.69 -3.80
C ILE A 147 24.47 17.05 -3.79
N LYS A 148 25.35 17.51 -2.90
CA LYS A 148 26.70 16.95 -2.79
C LYS A 148 26.66 15.45 -2.46
N ARG A 149 25.87 15.08 -1.46
CA ARG A 149 25.69 13.68 -1.06
C ARG A 149 25.19 12.80 -2.21
N PHE A 150 24.19 13.27 -2.96
CA PHE A 150 23.65 12.58 -4.12
C PHE A 150 24.74 12.37 -5.19
N LYS A 151 25.47 13.44 -5.54
CA LYS A 151 26.59 13.38 -6.50
C LYS A 151 27.64 12.36 -6.06
N ASP A 152 28.09 12.45 -4.82
CA ASP A 152 29.12 11.55 -4.28
C ASP A 152 28.70 10.09 -4.32
N LEU A 153 27.45 9.77 -3.95
CA LEU A 153 26.92 8.41 -4.04
C LEU A 153 26.83 7.91 -5.49
N SER A 154 26.33 8.75 -6.40
CA SER A 154 26.11 8.36 -7.79
C SER A 154 27.41 8.16 -8.56
N ILE A 155 28.41 9.01 -8.32
CA ILE A 155 29.76 8.87 -8.86
C ILE A 155 30.44 7.63 -8.28
N GLY A 156 30.36 7.42 -6.96
CA GLY A 156 30.93 6.25 -6.29
C GLY A 156 30.34 4.91 -6.78
N LYS A 157 29.17 4.94 -7.42
CA LYS A 157 28.53 3.78 -8.09
C LYS A 157 28.80 3.73 -9.61
N GLY A 158 29.56 4.67 -10.16
CA GLY A 158 29.82 4.76 -11.60
C GLY A 158 28.58 5.05 -12.44
N ARG A 159 27.52 5.65 -11.84
CA ARG A 159 26.27 5.95 -12.53
C ARG A 159 26.17 7.41 -12.99
N LEU A 160 27.02 8.27 -12.48
CA LEU A 160 27.26 9.61 -12.98
C LEU A 160 28.77 9.81 -13.17
N ASP A 161 29.13 10.63 -14.17
CA ASP A 161 30.49 11.02 -14.43
C ASP A 161 31.00 12.03 -13.37
N ASP A 162 32.30 12.05 -13.10
CA ASP A 162 32.90 12.94 -12.09
C ASP A 162 32.73 14.43 -12.43
N SER A 163 32.55 14.77 -13.72
CA SER A 163 32.30 16.15 -14.18
C SER A 163 31.09 16.80 -13.51
N VAL A 164 30.05 16.01 -13.09
CA VAL A 164 28.86 16.55 -12.43
C VAL A 164 29.18 17.25 -11.10
N ARG A 165 30.36 17.00 -10.50
CA ARG A 165 30.79 17.72 -9.28
C ARG A 165 30.89 19.22 -9.52
N ARG A 166 31.23 19.65 -10.75
CA ARG A 166 31.39 21.04 -11.13
C ARG A 166 30.10 21.74 -11.54
N GLU A 167 29.03 20.97 -11.75
CA GLU A 167 27.74 21.55 -12.13
C GLU A 167 27.14 22.37 -10.96
N SER A 168 26.55 23.53 -11.33
CA SER A 168 25.73 24.29 -10.37
C SER A 168 24.53 23.52 -9.88
N LYS A 169 23.91 23.94 -8.80
CA LYS A 169 22.66 23.33 -8.30
C LYS A 169 21.57 23.36 -9.37
N GLU A 170 21.45 24.50 -10.03
CA GLU A 170 20.45 24.75 -11.08
C GLU A 170 20.62 23.79 -12.25
N ALA A 171 21.84 23.68 -12.77
CA ALA A 171 22.17 22.79 -13.87
C ALA A 171 21.91 21.33 -13.48
N PHE A 172 22.36 20.92 -12.29
CA PHE A 172 22.21 19.54 -11.83
C PHE A 172 20.75 19.14 -11.65
N VAL A 173 19.93 19.97 -11.00
CA VAL A 173 18.50 19.72 -10.81
C VAL A 173 17.75 19.70 -12.15
N THR A 174 18.15 20.54 -13.11
CA THR A 174 17.59 20.55 -14.46
C THR A 174 17.94 19.26 -15.22
N ASN A 175 19.21 18.82 -15.15
CA ASN A 175 19.67 17.59 -15.81
C ASN A 175 18.97 16.32 -15.25
N LEU A 176 18.54 16.35 -13.99
CA LEU A 176 17.72 15.30 -13.38
C LEU A 176 16.21 15.40 -13.72
N HIS A 177 15.82 16.34 -14.60
CA HIS A 177 14.41 16.59 -14.97
C HIS A 177 13.51 16.94 -13.78
N LEU A 178 14.03 17.65 -12.79
CA LEU A 178 13.31 18.04 -11.58
C LEU A 178 12.76 19.48 -11.63
N VAL A 179 12.75 20.08 -12.81
CA VAL A 179 12.21 21.43 -13.09
C VAL A 179 11.00 21.29 -14.01
N ALA A 180 9.85 21.74 -13.55
CA ALA A 180 8.63 21.91 -14.35
C ALA A 180 8.54 23.35 -14.90
N LYS A 181 7.55 23.61 -15.78
CA LYS A 181 7.34 24.93 -16.37
C LYS A 181 7.20 26.05 -15.32
N ASP A 182 6.54 25.74 -14.19
CA ASP A 182 6.20 26.74 -13.18
C ASP A 182 7.03 26.63 -11.91
N GLY A 183 8.17 25.91 -11.94
CA GLY A 183 9.10 25.81 -10.81
C GLY A 183 9.65 24.40 -10.56
N LEU A 184 10.23 24.19 -9.39
CA LEU A 184 10.76 22.89 -8.99
C LEU A 184 9.63 21.91 -8.70
N THR A 185 9.85 20.64 -9.04
CA THR A 185 8.87 19.57 -8.85
C THR A 185 8.80 19.08 -7.40
N TYR A 186 7.75 18.34 -7.05
CA TYR A 186 7.66 17.62 -5.77
C TYR A 186 8.80 16.59 -5.63
N ALA A 187 9.23 15.96 -6.72
CA ALA A 187 10.40 15.09 -6.71
C ALA A 187 11.68 15.83 -6.25
N ALA A 188 11.88 17.08 -6.71
CA ALA A 188 13.00 17.90 -6.24
C ALA A 188 12.93 18.17 -4.73
N ALA A 189 11.72 18.44 -4.21
CA ALA A 189 11.52 18.68 -2.79
C ALA A 189 11.77 17.41 -1.96
N LEU A 190 11.34 16.24 -2.42
CA LEU A 190 11.60 14.95 -1.75
C LEU A 190 13.10 14.64 -1.69
N LEU A 191 13.80 14.83 -2.80
CA LEU A 191 15.22 14.43 -2.94
C LEU A 191 16.19 15.40 -2.28
N PHE A 192 15.89 16.71 -2.32
CA PHE A 192 16.88 17.74 -2.00
C PHE A 192 16.43 18.76 -0.95
N SER A 193 15.30 18.56 -0.28
CA SER A 193 14.96 19.36 0.90
C SER A 193 15.47 18.70 2.18
N GLU A 194 16.04 19.47 3.10
CA GLU A 194 16.39 18.98 4.45
C GLU A 194 15.16 18.73 5.33
N LYS A 195 13.98 19.23 4.91
CA LYS A 195 12.70 19.08 5.59
C LYS A 195 11.61 18.86 4.54
N ALA A 196 11.57 17.66 3.95
CA ALA A 196 10.62 17.33 2.89
C ALA A 196 9.16 17.50 3.35
N GLU A 197 8.87 17.17 4.62
CA GLU A 197 7.56 17.30 5.26
C GLU A 197 7.03 18.73 5.33
N LYS A 198 7.90 19.72 5.25
CA LYS A 198 7.51 21.15 5.19
C LYS A 198 6.74 21.47 3.90
N TRP A 199 7.08 20.76 2.83
CA TRP A 199 6.55 21.00 1.50
C TRP A 199 5.48 19.98 1.13
N ILE A 200 5.64 18.76 1.64
CA ILE A 200 4.84 17.59 1.32
C ILE A 200 4.39 16.96 2.64
N PRO A 201 3.13 17.22 3.09
CA PRO A 201 2.60 16.59 4.28
C PRO A 201 2.79 15.06 4.24
N GLY A 202 3.19 14.45 5.34
CA GLY A 202 3.43 13.01 5.42
C GLY A 202 4.70 12.51 4.72
N ALA A 203 5.59 13.40 4.21
CA ALA A 203 6.89 13.00 3.65
C ALA A 203 7.94 12.79 4.77
N TYR A 204 7.64 11.88 5.69
CA TYR A 204 8.52 11.42 6.77
C TYR A 204 8.19 9.97 7.13
N VAL A 205 9.01 9.35 7.97
CA VAL A 205 8.80 7.97 8.43
C VAL A 205 8.56 7.96 9.93
N LYS A 206 7.48 7.29 10.36
CA LYS A 206 7.21 6.98 11.76
C LYS A 206 7.75 5.60 12.10
N VAL A 207 8.49 5.50 13.19
CA VAL A 207 8.97 4.22 13.72
C VAL A 207 8.46 4.08 15.15
N GLY A 208 7.71 3.03 15.44
CA GLY A 208 7.19 2.74 16.78
C GLY A 208 7.68 1.40 17.30
N MET A 209 8.03 1.35 18.58
CA MET A 209 8.26 0.12 19.31
C MET A 209 6.99 -0.29 20.02
N PHE A 210 6.55 -1.50 19.78
CA PHE A 210 5.37 -2.09 20.38
C PHE A 210 5.78 -3.27 21.28
N GLY A 211 5.02 -3.48 22.33
CA GLY A 211 5.17 -4.62 23.19
C GLY A 211 4.53 -5.88 22.60
N VAL A 212 3.40 -6.30 23.16
CA VAL A 212 2.75 -7.55 22.75
C VAL A 212 1.84 -7.34 21.53
N ASP A 213 1.11 -6.25 21.49
CA ASP A 213 0.12 -5.94 20.43
C ASP A 213 0.14 -4.47 20.01
N ASP A 214 -0.72 -4.14 19.04
CA ASP A 214 -0.80 -2.80 18.44
C ASP A 214 -1.29 -1.71 19.40
N ALA A 215 -1.88 -2.09 20.54
CA ALA A 215 -2.31 -1.14 21.57
C ALA A 215 -1.19 -0.79 22.56
N ASP A 216 -0.11 -1.55 22.57
CA ASP A 216 1.01 -1.39 23.51
C ASP A 216 2.19 -0.64 22.86
N LEU A 217 1.96 0.60 22.45
CA LEU A 217 3.01 1.48 21.92
C LEU A 217 3.91 1.94 23.09
N MET A 218 5.14 1.45 23.12
CA MET A 218 6.12 1.78 24.18
C MET A 218 6.78 3.14 23.94
N TYR A 219 7.24 3.39 22.73
CA TYR A 219 7.83 4.66 22.30
C TYR A 219 7.88 4.75 20.78
N HIS A 220 8.02 5.96 20.25
CA HIS A 220 8.14 6.19 18.81
C HIS A 220 9.09 7.34 18.49
N ASP A 221 9.51 7.39 17.23
CA ASP A 221 10.30 8.48 16.63
C ASP A 221 9.75 8.82 15.24
N ASP A 222 9.86 10.10 14.90
CA ASP A 222 9.59 10.61 13.55
C ASP A 222 10.92 10.92 12.85
N VAL A 223 11.15 10.29 11.70
CA VAL A 223 12.40 10.45 10.92
C VAL A 223 12.15 11.41 9.77
N HIS A 224 12.76 12.58 9.87
CA HIS A 224 12.67 13.68 8.92
C HIS A 224 13.94 13.82 8.08
N GLY A 225 13.83 14.56 6.95
CA GLY A 225 14.96 14.86 6.08
C GLY A 225 14.63 14.70 4.59
N SER A 226 15.64 14.69 3.75
CA SER A 226 15.51 14.25 2.36
C SER A 226 15.19 12.76 2.28
N LEU A 227 14.66 12.29 1.14
CA LEU A 227 14.29 10.88 0.96
C LEU A 227 15.45 9.93 1.27
N LEU A 228 16.65 10.23 0.79
CA LEU A 228 17.85 9.43 1.06
C LEU A 228 18.23 9.46 2.54
N GLU A 229 18.12 10.63 3.16
CA GLU A 229 18.40 10.80 4.59
C GLU A 229 17.39 10.05 5.45
N GLN A 230 16.09 10.12 5.11
CA GLN A 230 15.05 9.35 5.78
C GLN A 230 15.33 7.85 5.74
N ALA A 231 15.69 7.30 4.55
CA ALA A 231 16.00 5.88 4.42
C ALA A 231 17.14 5.43 5.32
N GLU A 232 18.25 6.16 5.32
CA GLU A 232 19.44 5.79 6.10
C GLU A 232 19.22 5.99 7.60
N LYS A 233 18.66 7.14 8.01
CA LYS A 233 18.34 7.40 9.42
C LYS A 233 17.34 6.38 9.98
N THR A 234 16.34 6.00 9.19
CA THR A 234 15.36 4.98 9.61
C THR A 234 16.03 3.65 9.84
N LEU A 235 16.89 3.22 8.92
CA LEU A 235 17.61 1.95 9.07
C LEU A 235 18.54 1.97 10.29
N ASP A 236 19.30 3.06 10.46
CA ASP A 236 20.20 3.21 11.61
C ASP A 236 19.42 3.29 12.93
N LEU A 237 18.32 4.03 12.96
CA LEU A 237 17.45 4.13 14.13
C LEU A 237 16.91 2.74 14.54
N ILE A 238 16.44 1.94 13.58
CA ILE A 238 15.95 0.58 13.85
C ILE A 238 17.06 -0.26 14.48
N TYR A 239 18.27 -0.27 13.91
CA TYR A 239 19.36 -1.13 14.39
C TYR A 239 20.01 -0.64 15.68
N PHE A 240 20.12 0.67 15.92
CA PHE A 240 20.79 1.20 17.12
C PHE A 240 19.86 1.41 18.30
N LYS A 241 18.58 1.68 18.07
CA LYS A 241 17.65 2.01 19.16
C LYS A 241 16.59 0.94 19.39
N TYR A 242 16.04 0.36 18.33
CA TYR A 242 14.86 -0.51 18.39
C TYR A 242 15.20 -1.99 18.50
N LEU A 243 16.26 -2.44 17.83
CA LEU A 243 16.66 -3.84 17.82
C LEU A 243 17.80 -4.09 18.79
N LYS A 244 17.76 -5.27 19.40
CA LYS A 244 18.88 -5.82 20.16
C LYS A 244 19.41 -7.05 19.45
N ALA A 245 20.73 -7.17 19.30
CA ALA A 245 21.36 -8.36 18.78
C ALA A 245 21.45 -9.42 19.87
N LYS A 246 21.13 -10.67 19.51
CA LYS A 246 21.43 -11.82 20.35
C LYS A 246 22.89 -12.16 20.22
N ILE A 247 23.58 -12.34 21.35
CA ILE A 247 24.99 -12.67 21.41
C ILE A 247 25.12 -14.05 22.06
N TRP A 248 25.91 -14.92 21.42
CA TRP A 248 26.31 -16.23 22.00
C TRP A 248 27.72 -16.57 21.56
N TYR A 249 28.28 -17.63 22.16
CA TYR A 249 29.57 -18.11 21.80
C TYR A 249 29.44 -19.51 21.19
N GLU A 250 29.99 -19.69 19.98
CA GLU A 250 30.11 -20.98 19.34
C GLU A 250 31.44 -21.65 19.77
N ASN A 251 31.40 -22.93 20.11
CA ASN A 251 32.55 -23.71 20.59
C ASN A 251 33.31 -23.08 21.78
N GLY A 252 32.64 -22.17 22.52
CA GLY A 252 33.24 -21.52 23.69
C GLY A 252 34.18 -20.33 23.39
N GLU A 253 34.57 -20.10 22.14
CA GLU A 253 35.57 -19.09 21.78
C GLU A 253 35.07 -18.02 20.80
N GLN A 254 34.29 -18.43 19.82
CA GLN A 254 33.83 -17.48 18.77
C GLN A 254 32.55 -16.77 19.17
N ARG A 255 32.64 -15.46 19.43
CA ARG A 255 31.47 -14.60 19.66
C ARG A 255 30.68 -14.44 18.36
N VAL A 256 29.40 -14.79 18.41
CA VAL A 256 28.43 -14.59 17.33
C VAL A 256 27.43 -13.54 17.77
N GLU A 257 27.15 -12.60 16.90
CA GLU A 257 26.17 -11.54 17.12
C GLU A 257 25.17 -11.55 15.96
N LYS A 258 23.89 -11.62 16.27
CA LYS A 258 22.84 -11.70 15.26
C LYS A 258 21.64 -10.84 15.64
N PHE A 259 21.27 -9.93 14.74
CA PHE A 259 20.04 -9.16 14.85
C PHE A 259 18.82 -10.00 14.45
N PRO A 260 17.61 -9.68 14.91
CA PRO A 260 16.39 -10.41 14.53
C PRO A 260 16.08 -10.40 13.03
N PHE A 261 16.42 -9.34 12.33
CA PHE A 261 16.08 -9.11 10.92
C PHE A 261 17.32 -8.84 10.06
N PRO A 262 17.28 -9.15 8.74
CA PRO A 262 18.38 -8.89 7.83
C PRO A 262 18.48 -7.41 7.46
N LYS A 263 19.62 -6.76 7.67
CA LYS A 263 19.83 -5.32 7.42
C LYS A 263 19.59 -4.95 5.96
N GLU A 264 20.11 -5.75 5.02
CA GLU A 264 19.93 -5.50 3.59
C GLU A 264 18.48 -5.69 3.12
N GLY A 265 17.76 -6.66 3.72
CA GLY A 265 16.33 -6.86 3.47
C GLY A 265 15.49 -5.69 3.95
N LEU A 266 15.73 -5.18 5.17
CA LEU A 266 15.03 -4.00 5.69
C LEU A 266 15.38 -2.73 4.91
N ARG A 267 16.64 -2.56 4.50
CA ARG A 267 17.04 -1.44 3.63
C ARG A 267 16.24 -1.43 2.34
N GLU A 268 16.10 -2.57 1.69
CA GLU A 268 15.31 -2.70 0.46
C GLU A 268 13.84 -2.37 0.69
N LEU A 269 13.24 -2.86 1.79
CA LEU A 269 11.85 -2.56 2.15
C LEU A 269 11.61 -1.08 2.40
N ILE A 270 12.52 -0.40 3.11
CA ILE A 270 12.41 1.03 3.39
C ILE A 270 12.48 1.85 2.09
N PHE A 271 13.44 1.54 1.20
CA PHE A 271 13.51 2.23 -0.09
C PHE A 271 12.29 1.95 -0.97
N ASN A 272 11.78 0.72 -1.00
CA ASN A 272 10.56 0.38 -1.72
C ASN A 272 9.38 1.17 -1.16
N ALA A 273 9.23 1.27 0.16
CA ALA A 273 8.17 2.05 0.77
C ALA A 273 8.25 3.53 0.37
N LEU A 274 9.45 4.13 0.38
CA LEU A 274 9.67 5.53 0.01
C LEU A 274 9.40 5.80 -1.48
N VAL A 275 9.82 4.90 -2.37
CA VAL A 275 9.66 5.06 -3.83
C VAL A 275 8.23 4.78 -4.28
N HIS A 276 7.52 3.86 -3.62
CA HIS A 276 6.16 3.46 -3.99
C HIS A 276 5.05 4.16 -3.21
N LYS A 277 5.40 5.02 -2.25
CA LYS A 277 4.43 5.78 -1.46
C LYS A 277 3.60 6.72 -2.34
N ASP A 278 2.30 6.79 -2.06
CA ASP A 278 1.46 7.91 -2.52
C ASP A 278 1.67 9.13 -1.61
N TYR A 279 2.48 10.06 -2.07
CA TYR A 279 2.78 11.28 -1.34
C TYR A 279 1.61 12.29 -1.32
N SER A 280 0.63 12.14 -2.21
CA SER A 280 -0.56 13.00 -2.21
C SER A 280 -1.51 12.71 -1.04
N SER A 281 -1.40 11.53 -0.42
CA SER A 281 -2.22 11.11 0.72
C SER A 281 -1.98 11.92 2.00
N GLY A 282 -0.81 12.53 2.16
CA GLY A 282 -0.41 13.21 3.39
C GLY A 282 -0.15 12.28 4.60
N ILE A 283 -0.23 10.96 4.42
CA ILE A 283 -0.02 9.96 5.49
C ILE A 283 1.45 9.50 5.47
N PRO A 284 2.19 9.48 6.61
CA PRO A 284 3.57 9.04 6.64
C PRO A 284 3.70 7.52 6.46
N ILE A 285 4.90 7.06 6.09
CA ILE A 285 5.27 5.65 6.19
C ILE A 285 5.30 5.28 7.67
N GLN A 286 4.78 4.10 8.01
CA GLN A 286 4.76 3.60 9.37
C GLN A 286 5.56 2.30 9.47
N ILE A 287 6.46 2.24 10.44
CA ILE A 287 7.22 1.04 10.76
C ILE A 287 6.92 0.67 12.20
N SER A 288 6.28 -0.50 12.37
CA SER A 288 5.98 -1.05 13.70
C SER A 288 6.97 -2.17 14.02
N VAL A 289 7.77 -1.97 15.07
CA VAL A 289 8.79 -2.92 15.51
C VAL A 289 8.29 -3.65 16.75
N TYR A 290 8.35 -4.97 16.72
CA TYR A 290 8.06 -5.87 17.83
C TYR A 290 9.29 -6.76 18.10
N ALA A 291 9.30 -7.49 19.18
CA ALA A 291 10.38 -8.39 19.52
C ALA A 291 10.58 -9.52 18.48
N ASP A 292 9.50 -10.00 17.87
CA ASP A 292 9.46 -11.15 16.98
C ASP A 292 9.11 -10.82 15.53
N ARG A 293 8.67 -9.60 15.25
CA ARG A 293 8.21 -9.17 13.92
C ARG A 293 8.39 -7.67 13.69
N LEU A 294 8.36 -7.27 12.43
CA LEU A 294 8.42 -5.89 12.01
C LEU A 294 7.46 -5.69 10.85
N TYR A 295 6.69 -4.61 10.88
CA TYR A 295 5.83 -4.20 9.79
C TYR A 295 6.36 -2.93 9.14
N VAL A 296 6.32 -2.88 7.80
CA VAL A 296 6.51 -1.66 7.01
C VAL A 296 5.22 -1.42 6.26
N ALA A 297 4.56 -0.31 6.53
CA ALA A 297 3.29 0.08 5.92
C ALA A 297 3.41 1.44 5.25
N ASN A 298 2.92 1.53 4.03
CA ASN A 298 2.81 2.79 3.29
C ASN A 298 1.49 2.86 2.53
N VAL A 299 0.95 4.07 2.45
CA VAL A 299 -0.17 4.35 1.56
C VAL A 299 0.31 4.29 0.12
N GLY A 300 -0.40 3.52 -0.69
CA GLY A 300 -0.11 3.30 -2.10
C GLY A 300 -0.95 2.14 -2.64
N SER A 301 -1.07 2.05 -3.93
CA SER A 301 -1.80 0.98 -4.59
C SER A 301 -0.90 0.18 -5.52
N LEU A 302 -1.14 -1.11 -5.61
CA LEU A 302 -0.61 -1.90 -6.71
C LEU A 302 -1.21 -1.42 -8.05
N PRO A 303 -0.53 -1.65 -9.18
CA PRO A 303 -1.16 -1.51 -10.49
C PRO A 303 -2.50 -2.25 -10.54
N GLU A 304 -3.51 -1.69 -11.23
CA GLU A 304 -4.90 -2.17 -11.18
C GLU A 304 -5.10 -3.67 -11.46
N THR A 305 -4.22 -4.25 -12.28
CA THR A 305 -4.26 -5.68 -12.65
C THR A 305 -3.42 -6.58 -11.72
N TRP A 306 -2.75 -5.99 -10.72
CA TRP A 306 -1.84 -6.73 -9.86
C TRP A 306 -2.52 -7.16 -8.56
N THR A 307 -2.25 -8.40 -8.20
CA THR A 307 -2.54 -8.96 -6.88
C THR A 307 -1.23 -9.16 -6.11
N VAL A 308 -1.31 -9.48 -4.84
CA VAL A 308 -0.13 -9.90 -4.05
C VAL A 308 0.58 -11.08 -4.72
N GLU A 309 -0.18 -12.01 -5.30
CA GLU A 309 0.40 -13.16 -6.02
C GLU A 309 1.19 -12.71 -7.27
N THR A 310 0.69 -11.72 -8.02
CA THR A 310 1.40 -11.13 -9.16
C THR A 310 2.65 -10.39 -8.69
N LEU A 311 2.54 -9.63 -7.60
CA LEU A 311 3.65 -8.92 -6.98
C LEU A 311 4.80 -9.85 -6.58
N MET A 312 4.47 -11.06 -6.14
CA MET A 312 5.44 -12.09 -5.70
C MET A 312 6.12 -12.85 -6.86
N LYS A 313 5.58 -12.74 -8.09
CA LYS A 313 6.15 -13.33 -9.30
C LYS A 313 7.11 -12.35 -10.00
N LYS A 314 7.89 -12.84 -10.95
CA LYS A 314 8.73 -11.98 -11.80
C LYS A 314 7.86 -10.98 -12.57
N HIS A 315 8.16 -9.70 -12.43
CA HIS A 315 7.44 -8.60 -13.07
C HIS A 315 8.39 -7.46 -13.47
N VAL A 316 7.90 -6.59 -14.35
CA VAL A 316 8.60 -5.33 -14.69
C VAL A 316 8.38 -4.32 -13.56
N SER A 317 9.44 -3.56 -13.22
CA SER A 317 9.33 -2.48 -12.23
C SER A 317 8.34 -1.40 -12.69
N ARG A 318 7.37 -1.08 -11.83
CA ARG A 318 6.36 -0.03 -12.07
C ARG A 318 6.27 0.86 -10.83
N PRO A 319 7.26 1.72 -10.58
CA PRO A 319 7.24 2.57 -9.40
C PRO A 319 6.11 3.60 -9.48
N ALA A 320 5.52 3.91 -8.32
CA ALA A 320 4.50 4.96 -8.20
C ALA A 320 5.10 6.35 -8.49
N ASN A 321 6.39 6.54 -8.15
CA ASN A 321 7.14 7.75 -8.37
C ASN A 321 8.37 7.46 -9.24
N PRO A 322 8.21 7.33 -10.59
CA PRO A 322 9.28 6.89 -11.49
C PRO A 322 10.46 7.85 -11.57
N THR A 323 10.27 9.16 -11.44
CA THR A 323 11.35 10.16 -11.43
C THR A 323 12.19 10.04 -10.17
N VAL A 324 11.54 9.93 -9.01
CA VAL A 324 12.22 9.66 -7.73
C VAL A 324 12.96 8.32 -7.79
N ALA A 325 12.31 7.28 -8.32
CA ALA A 325 12.93 5.95 -8.48
C ALA A 325 14.20 6.02 -9.36
N GLY A 326 14.11 6.72 -10.49
CA GLY A 326 15.25 6.95 -11.39
C GLY A 326 16.41 7.68 -10.69
N CYS A 327 16.10 8.71 -9.92
CA CYS A 327 17.11 9.44 -9.14
C CYS A 327 17.73 8.56 -8.04
N VAL A 328 16.91 7.82 -7.28
CA VAL A 328 17.43 6.92 -6.23
C VAL A 328 18.26 5.78 -6.84
N TYR A 329 17.87 5.29 -8.03
CA TYR A 329 18.69 4.34 -8.79
C TYR A 329 20.10 4.89 -9.06
N LEU A 330 20.26 6.14 -9.50
CA LEU A 330 21.57 6.74 -9.73
C LEU A 330 22.48 6.64 -8.50
N THR A 331 21.93 6.77 -7.29
CA THR A 331 22.73 6.64 -6.05
C THR A 331 23.12 5.20 -5.69
N GLY A 332 22.68 4.22 -6.46
CA GLY A 332 22.97 2.80 -6.19
C GLY A 332 22.22 2.18 -5.02
N LYS A 333 21.21 2.87 -4.53
CA LYS A 333 20.43 2.41 -3.37
C LYS A 333 19.33 1.41 -3.73
N ILE A 334 18.81 1.48 -4.97
CA ILE A 334 17.81 0.54 -5.51
C ILE A 334 18.24 0.01 -6.89
N GLU A 335 17.59 -1.08 -7.31
CA GLU A 335 17.69 -1.65 -8.64
C GLU A 335 16.40 -1.36 -9.45
N THR A 336 16.46 -1.37 -10.79
CA THR A 336 15.31 -1.01 -11.65
C THR A 336 14.65 -2.21 -12.34
N TRP A 337 15.10 -3.44 -12.04
CA TRP A 337 14.68 -4.66 -12.74
C TRP A 337 13.48 -5.39 -12.12
N GLY A 338 12.75 -4.77 -11.17
CA GLY A 338 11.64 -5.42 -10.47
C GLY A 338 12.08 -6.55 -9.51
N ARG A 339 13.34 -6.55 -9.08
CA ARG A 339 13.94 -7.60 -8.24
C ARG A 339 13.94 -7.29 -6.74
N GLY A 340 13.37 -6.16 -6.32
CA GLY A 340 13.40 -5.71 -4.93
C GLY A 340 12.78 -6.73 -3.98
N ILE A 341 11.62 -7.29 -4.33
CA ILE A 341 10.94 -8.31 -3.52
C ILE A 341 11.73 -9.61 -3.46
N GLU A 342 12.25 -10.10 -4.60
CA GLU A 342 13.12 -11.28 -4.62
C GLU A 342 14.34 -11.12 -3.71
N LYS A 343 14.92 -9.90 -3.69
CA LYS A 343 16.06 -9.57 -2.84
C LYS A 343 15.68 -9.61 -1.36
N VAL A 344 14.55 -9.01 -0.98
CA VAL A 344 14.05 -9.10 0.41
C VAL A 344 13.86 -10.56 0.83
N MET A 345 13.24 -11.39 -0.01
CA MET A 345 13.04 -12.80 0.25
C MET A 345 14.35 -13.57 0.40
N LEU A 346 15.31 -13.29 -0.49
CA LEU A 346 16.62 -13.91 -0.45
C LEU A 346 17.37 -13.55 0.84
N GLU A 347 17.37 -12.29 1.22
CA GLU A 347 18.05 -11.83 2.44
C GLU A 347 17.36 -12.37 3.71
N CYS A 348 16.03 -12.44 3.74
CA CYS A 348 15.30 -13.11 4.83
C CYS A 348 15.67 -14.59 4.92
N ARG A 349 15.72 -15.31 3.80
CA ARG A 349 16.10 -16.72 3.77
C ARG A 349 17.54 -16.96 4.24
N LYS A 350 18.50 -16.15 3.75
CA LYS A 350 19.90 -16.22 4.18
C LYS A 350 20.06 -15.97 5.67
N HIS A 351 19.25 -15.06 6.20
CA HIS A 351 19.27 -14.68 7.61
C HIS A 351 18.57 -15.71 8.51
N GLY A 352 17.79 -16.64 7.93
CA GLY A 352 16.98 -17.62 8.65
C GLY A 352 15.64 -17.07 9.12
N CYS A 353 15.17 -15.95 8.56
CA CYS A 353 13.83 -15.43 8.77
C CYS A 353 12.80 -16.22 7.96
N PRO A 354 11.57 -16.39 8.45
CA PRO A 354 10.44 -16.81 7.63
C PRO A 354 10.23 -15.89 6.43
N GLN A 355 9.53 -16.39 5.41
CA GLN A 355 9.19 -15.59 4.22
C GLN A 355 8.36 -14.37 4.62
N PRO A 356 8.70 -13.16 4.13
CA PRO A 356 7.90 -11.97 4.34
C PRO A 356 6.49 -12.12 3.81
N HIS A 357 5.53 -11.58 4.54
CA HIS A 357 4.12 -11.58 4.16
C HIS A 357 3.68 -10.20 3.72
N TYR A 358 3.10 -10.11 2.52
CA TYR A 358 2.59 -8.88 1.92
C TYR A 358 1.07 -8.86 2.02
N THR A 359 0.53 -7.74 2.47
CA THR A 359 -0.91 -7.49 2.55
C THR A 359 -1.23 -6.19 1.82
N VAL A 360 -2.27 -6.22 1.01
CA VAL A 360 -2.79 -5.04 0.31
C VAL A 360 -4.23 -4.85 0.75
N ASN A 361 -4.52 -3.74 1.40
CA ASN A 361 -5.87 -3.38 1.78
C ASN A 361 -6.47 -2.50 0.69
N PRO A 362 -7.60 -2.91 0.09
CA PRO A 362 -8.30 -2.08 -0.87
C PRO A 362 -8.95 -0.90 -0.14
N GLY A 363 -8.95 0.25 -0.79
CA GLY A 363 -9.57 1.46 -0.25
C GLY A 363 -9.02 2.70 -0.96
N GLU A 364 -9.55 3.86 -0.62
CA GLU A 364 -8.98 5.15 -1.05
C GLU A 364 -8.77 6.02 0.20
N PRO A 365 -7.50 6.22 0.58
CA PRO A 365 -6.27 5.65 0.03
C PRO A 365 -6.08 4.17 0.41
N GLY A 366 -5.63 3.34 -0.53
CA GLY A 366 -5.20 1.97 -0.26
C GLY A 366 -3.88 1.94 0.49
N ASP A 367 -3.56 0.79 1.10
CA ASP A 367 -2.28 0.60 1.76
C ASP A 367 -1.62 -0.73 1.37
N LEU A 368 -0.30 -0.73 1.41
CA LEU A 368 0.56 -1.90 1.28
C LEU A 368 1.31 -2.09 2.58
N MET A 369 1.20 -3.28 3.16
CA MET A 369 1.90 -3.65 4.38
C MET A 369 2.75 -4.89 4.17
N VAL A 370 3.97 -4.87 4.70
CA VAL A 370 4.90 -6.00 4.67
C VAL A 370 5.25 -6.39 6.09
N CYS A 371 4.99 -7.65 6.46
CA CYS A 371 5.41 -8.24 7.72
C CYS A 371 6.67 -9.08 7.52
N VAL A 372 7.72 -8.77 8.25
CA VAL A 372 8.93 -9.59 8.35
C VAL A 372 8.99 -10.18 9.75
N ARG A 373 9.04 -11.51 9.85
CA ARG A 373 9.23 -12.20 11.13
C ARG A 373 10.71 -12.37 11.42
N ALA A 374 11.07 -12.29 12.70
CA ALA A 374 12.42 -12.45 13.18
C ALA A 374 12.96 -13.86 12.91
N ALA A 375 14.27 -13.98 12.73
CA ALA A 375 14.93 -15.28 12.73
C ALA A 375 14.80 -15.93 14.12
N PRO A 376 14.24 -17.16 14.23
CA PRO A 376 13.94 -17.77 15.53
C PRO A 376 15.16 -17.86 16.46
N ASN A 377 16.35 -18.07 15.90
CA ASN A 377 17.59 -18.14 16.66
C ASN A 377 18.18 -16.79 17.09
N ALA A 378 17.60 -15.68 16.60
CA ALA A 378 18.01 -14.32 16.94
C ALA A 378 17.04 -13.62 17.90
N ILE A 379 15.91 -14.23 18.25
CA ILE A 379 14.97 -13.71 19.25
C ILE A 379 15.63 -13.83 20.63
N ILE A 380 15.65 -12.72 21.39
CA ILE A 380 16.17 -12.70 22.75
C ILE A 380 15.11 -13.33 23.68
N GLU A 381 15.55 -14.12 24.64
CA GLU A 381 14.65 -14.86 25.55
C GLU A 381 13.77 -13.96 26.43
N ASP A 382 14.12 -12.68 26.60
CA ASP A 382 13.26 -11.70 27.26
C ASP A 382 11.93 -11.48 26.52
N ALA A 383 11.88 -11.71 25.20
CA ALA A 383 10.62 -11.74 24.44
C ALA A 383 9.74 -12.96 24.79
N LYS A 384 10.39 -14.10 25.17
CA LYS A 384 9.69 -15.25 25.75
C LYS A 384 9.27 -15.02 27.21
N ALA A 385 9.90 -14.09 27.91
CA ALA A 385 9.46 -13.68 29.24
C ALA A 385 8.16 -12.86 29.19
N VAL A 386 7.90 -12.16 28.10
CA VAL A 386 6.59 -11.49 27.84
C VAL A 386 5.50 -12.55 27.58
N GLU A 387 5.80 -13.63 26.83
CA GLU A 387 4.88 -14.77 26.68
C GLU A 387 4.65 -15.48 28.02
N ARG A 388 5.71 -15.71 28.81
CA ARG A 388 5.59 -16.23 30.19
C ARG A 388 4.88 -15.25 31.13
N GLY A 389 5.05 -13.94 30.92
CA GLY A 389 4.30 -12.91 31.62
C GLY A 389 2.80 -12.98 31.28
N ASP A 390 2.45 -13.24 30.03
CA ASP A 390 1.07 -13.46 29.59
C ASP A 390 0.52 -14.78 30.17
N GLU A 391 1.28 -15.86 30.19
CA GLU A 391 0.91 -17.12 30.85
C GLU A 391 0.70 -16.92 32.35
N ALA A 392 1.58 -16.19 33.02
CA ALA A 392 1.44 -15.84 34.44
C ALA A 392 0.22 -14.95 34.71
N ILE A 393 -0.08 -14.02 33.80
CA ILE A 393 -1.30 -13.20 33.88
C ILE A 393 -2.54 -14.02 33.60
N ASN A 394 -2.53 -14.93 32.62
CA ASN A 394 -3.61 -15.85 32.33
C ASN A 394 -3.89 -16.74 33.55
N GLU A 395 -2.84 -17.26 34.18
CA GLU A 395 -2.94 -18.09 35.36
C GLU A 395 -3.48 -17.32 36.57
N ALA A 396 -2.98 -16.08 36.81
CA ALA A 396 -3.48 -15.20 37.86
C ALA A 396 -4.96 -14.79 37.66
N ILE A 397 -5.36 -14.52 36.41
CA ILE A 397 -6.76 -14.21 36.07
C ILE A 397 -7.65 -15.44 36.27
N ASN A 398 -7.21 -16.61 35.80
CA ASN A 398 -7.94 -17.87 35.98
C ASN A 398 -8.09 -18.23 37.46
N GLU A 399 -7.05 -18.04 38.26
CA GLU A 399 -7.09 -18.28 39.72
C GLU A 399 -8.03 -17.30 40.43
N ALA A 400 -7.98 -16.01 40.05
CA ALA A 400 -8.90 -15.00 40.58
C ALA A 400 -10.36 -15.31 40.24
N ILE A 401 -10.64 -15.82 39.04
CA ILE A 401 -12.00 -16.21 38.61
C ILE A 401 -12.44 -17.50 39.35
N ARG A 402 -11.56 -18.46 39.58
CA ARG A 402 -11.86 -19.67 40.35
C ARG A 402 -12.13 -19.34 41.82
N SER A 403 -11.33 -18.44 42.40
CA SER A 403 -11.49 -18.04 43.79
C SER A 403 -12.68 -17.14 44.06
N ALA A 404 -13.13 -16.38 43.04
CA ALA A 404 -14.26 -15.47 43.13
C ALA A 404 -15.12 -15.55 41.85
N PRO A 405 -15.96 -16.63 41.67
CA PRO A 405 -16.81 -16.76 40.53
C PRO A 405 -17.76 -15.55 40.36
N GLY A 406 -17.84 -15.00 39.16
CA GLY A 406 -18.61 -13.78 38.89
C GLY A 406 -17.82 -12.49 39.07
N ILE A 407 -16.52 -12.57 39.23
CA ILE A 407 -15.66 -11.40 39.33
C ILE A 407 -15.76 -10.55 38.06
N ASN A 408 -15.79 -9.21 38.24
CA ASN A 408 -15.88 -8.27 37.13
C ASN A 408 -14.52 -7.70 36.72
N LYS A 409 -14.45 -7.09 35.51
CA LYS A 409 -13.22 -6.51 34.96
C LYS A 409 -12.50 -5.52 35.90
N PRO A 410 -13.17 -4.54 36.54
CA PRO A 410 -12.50 -3.60 37.44
C PRO A 410 -11.77 -4.28 38.59
N LYS A 411 -12.37 -5.32 39.17
CA LYS A 411 -11.73 -6.09 40.25
C LYS A 411 -10.54 -6.90 39.75
N LEU A 412 -10.61 -7.48 38.56
CA LEU A 412 -9.47 -8.19 37.92
C LEU A 412 -8.30 -7.25 37.65
N VAL A 413 -8.58 -6.03 37.15
CA VAL A 413 -7.55 -4.97 36.97
C VAL A 413 -6.87 -4.65 38.30
N MET A 414 -7.65 -4.49 39.36
CA MET A 414 -7.13 -4.19 40.70
C MET A 414 -6.31 -5.35 41.29
N LEU A 415 -6.76 -6.58 41.13
CA LEU A 415 -6.06 -7.76 41.66
C LEU A 415 -4.77 -8.08 40.91
N THR A 416 -4.78 -7.93 39.58
CA THR A 416 -3.62 -8.25 38.76
C THR A 416 -2.58 -7.11 38.70
N GLY A 417 -2.97 -5.88 39.08
CA GLY A 417 -2.15 -4.69 38.95
C GLY A 417 -1.79 -4.30 37.50
N LYS A 418 -2.49 -4.90 36.52
CA LYS A 418 -2.23 -4.69 35.08
C LYS A 418 -3.18 -3.64 34.48
N SER A 419 -2.81 -3.09 33.33
CA SER A 419 -3.65 -2.14 32.64
C SER A 419 -5.00 -2.76 32.24
N LYS A 420 -6.04 -1.93 32.15
CA LYS A 420 -7.38 -2.34 31.73
C LYS A 420 -7.34 -3.02 30.36
N ALA A 421 -6.54 -2.49 29.41
CA ALA A 421 -6.39 -3.03 28.06
C ALA A 421 -5.77 -4.44 28.09
N THR A 422 -4.73 -4.65 28.90
CA THR A 422 -4.09 -5.98 29.08
C THR A 422 -5.08 -7.02 29.63
N VAL A 423 -5.86 -6.66 30.67
CA VAL A 423 -6.84 -7.56 31.27
C VAL A 423 -7.97 -7.88 30.27
N GLU A 424 -8.47 -6.89 29.51
CA GLU A 424 -9.49 -7.10 28.50
C GLU A 424 -9.03 -8.04 27.39
N ARG A 425 -7.79 -7.89 26.92
CA ARG A 425 -7.18 -8.76 25.91
C ARG A 425 -7.09 -10.23 26.40
N VAL A 426 -6.58 -10.42 27.61
CA VAL A 426 -6.47 -11.74 28.21
C VAL A 426 -7.83 -12.40 28.41
N LEU A 427 -8.81 -11.67 28.92
CA LEU A 427 -10.18 -12.17 29.07
C LEU A 427 -10.79 -12.57 27.73
N ALA A 428 -10.58 -11.79 26.67
CA ALA A 428 -11.07 -12.12 25.33
C ALA A 428 -10.45 -13.45 24.82
N LYS A 429 -9.14 -13.66 25.07
CA LYS A 429 -8.44 -14.91 24.70
C LYS A 429 -8.98 -16.09 25.47
N LEU A 430 -9.11 -15.98 26.81
CA LEU A 430 -9.60 -17.06 27.67
C LEU A 430 -11.10 -17.41 27.42
N VAL A 431 -11.89 -16.45 26.96
CA VAL A 431 -13.26 -16.73 26.51
C VAL A 431 -13.26 -17.43 25.16
N ALA A 432 -12.36 -17.01 24.23
CA ALA A 432 -12.27 -17.61 22.90
C ALA A 432 -11.76 -19.06 22.90
N ASP A 433 -10.84 -19.39 23.81
CA ASP A 433 -10.34 -20.76 23.99
C ASP A 433 -11.23 -21.64 24.89
N GLY A 434 -12.32 -21.05 25.44
CA GLY A 434 -13.30 -21.77 26.24
C GLY A 434 -12.91 -22.03 27.68
N SER A 435 -11.79 -21.49 28.17
CA SER A 435 -11.32 -21.67 29.56
C SER A 435 -12.22 -20.97 30.57
N ILE A 436 -12.84 -19.85 30.17
CA ILE A 436 -13.77 -19.07 30.98
C ILE A 436 -15.02 -18.67 30.17
N GLU A 437 -16.08 -18.29 30.87
CA GLU A 437 -17.26 -17.71 30.23
C GLU A 437 -17.74 -16.43 30.95
N HIS A 438 -18.32 -15.51 30.18
CA HIS A 438 -18.91 -14.29 30.72
C HIS A 438 -20.44 -14.49 30.84
N ARG A 439 -20.99 -14.32 32.04
CA ARG A 439 -22.46 -14.38 32.29
C ARG A 439 -22.97 -13.02 32.70
N GLY A 440 -24.12 -12.62 32.15
CA GLY A 440 -24.79 -11.37 32.43
C GLY A 440 -24.50 -10.23 31.50
N SER A 441 -24.92 -8.99 31.80
CA SER A 441 -24.74 -7.84 30.95
C SER A 441 -23.29 -7.30 30.95
N LYS A 442 -22.92 -6.53 29.94
CA LYS A 442 -21.57 -5.87 29.86
C LYS A 442 -21.27 -4.97 31.08
N LYS A 443 -22.30 -4.46 31.79
CA LYS A 443 -22.14 -3.57 32.95
C LYS A 443 -22.14 -4.31 34.30
N THR A 444 -22.97 -5.38 34.45
CA THR A 444 -23.20 -6.06 35.70
C THR A 444 -22.82 -7.54 35.68
N GLY A 445 -22.37 -8.05 34.56
CA GLY A 445 -21.92 -9.43 34.40
C GLY A 445 -20.55 -9.69 34.98
N GLY A 446 -20.21 -10.98 35.16
CA GLY A 446 -18.92 -11.44 35.66
C GLY A 446 -18.42 -12.67 34.91
N TYR A 447 -17.15 -13.02 35.17
CA TYR A 447 -16.47 -14.15 34.56
C TYR A 447 -16.52 -15.37 35.46
N TYR A 448 -16.65 -16.54 34.85
CA TYR A 448 -16.77 -17.85 35.50
C TYR A 448 -15.82 -18.83 34.81
N SER A 449 -15.20 -19.70 35.57
CA SER A 449 -14.44 -20.85 35.04
C SER A 449 -15.42 -21.85 34.45
N ARG A 450 -15.09 -22.42 33.32
CA ARG A 450 -15.78 -23.58 32.75
C ARG A 450 -15.30 -24.89 33.32
#